data_3c91b18979db52401b036555b700c2c7
#
_entry.id   3c91b18979db52401b036555b700c2c7
#
_cell.length_a   1.000
_cell.length_b   1.000
_cell.length_c   1.000
_cell.angle_alpha   90.00
_cell.angle_beta   90.00
_cell.angle_gamma   90.00
#
_symmetry.space_group_name_H-M   'P 1'
#
loop_
_entity.id
_entity.type
_entity.pdbx_description
1 polymer ?
#
loop_
_entity_poly.entity_id
_entity_poly.type
_entity_poly.pdbx_seq_one_letter_code
_entity_poly.pdbx_strand_id
1 'polypeptide(L)'
;TLSLLSLADIDLKALKGCVGGDPYGTLLADGRLPVTMEKLFDEMAESAKLGAGVRTVLVDGLVYANGGATAVQEVGACMATASAYISAMLERGIDPDAAAQSIQFRFALGANFFMEIAKLRAARMVYAQIAEAYGASEAARKLHVFARTSAFTKTVYDPYVNILRTTTEAFSGVVGGVDAMEVAPLDEPFGSSEELPRRIARNIQVMMQEEFHLTQPVDPAGGSWYVETLTAQLAESIWAYFQNIESKGGIESAILSGALQDDVAATLAQRFKNLDTRTDRAVGVNMYANVLEQKLDRPAAKAVPAPAGPAVIPAKPIEAHRWTERYEALRAKTEAWMEKTGKTLDVFLANMGPIPQHKARADFAAGFFEVAHFNMLRNDGFPTVDACADAAVKSGAPVVVICSTDATYPEIVPELARKIKTAKPDTTVLLAGAPAPEYKDAYLEAGVEDFIHVKANCYDILSKIQSTKGVE
;
A
#
# COMPACT_ATOMS: atom_id res chain seq x y z
N THR A 1 26.12 -4.89 -18.66
CA THR A 1 26.77 -3.97 -17.69
C THR A 1 28.16 -4.47 -17.29
N LEU A 2 28.30 -5.73 -16.80
CA LEU A 2 29.60 -6.30 -16.40
C LEU A 2 30.61 -6.32 -17.56
N SER A 3 30.18 -6.67 -18.77
CA SER A 3 31.03 -6.65 -19.98
C SER A 3 31.52 -5.23 -20.30
N LEU A 4 30.70 -4.19 -20.08
CA LEU A 4 31.11 -2.80 -20.26
C LEU A 4 32.15 -2.36 -19.21
N LEU A 5 31.97 -2.80 -17.97
CA LEU A 5 32.90 -2.51 -16.88
C LEU A 5 34.26 -3.20 -17.10
N SER A 6 34.27 -4.43 -17.62
CA SER A 6 35.51 -5.12 -17.98
C SER A 6 36.27 -4.46 -19.13
N LEU A 7 35.52 -3.89 -20.10
CA LEU A 7 36.12 -3.13 -21.20
C LEU A 7 36.71 -1.77 -20.76
N ALA A 8 36.25 -1.23 -19.62
CA ALA A 8 36.74 0.00 -19.05
C ALA A 8 37.98 -0.19 -18.13
N ASP A 9 38.61 -1.38 -18.14
CA ASP A 9 39.76 -1.74 -17.31
C ASP A 9 39.53 -1.57 -15.79
N ILE A 10 38.28 -1.81 -15.35
CA ILE A 10 37.90 -1.75 -13.94
C ILE A 10 38.07 -3.12 -13.32
N ASP A 11 38.76 -3.18 -12.17
CA ASP A 11 38.83 -4.41 -11.39
C ASP A 11 37.46 -4.79 -10.85
N LEU A 12 36.83 -5.78 -11.46
CA LEU A 12 35.50 -6.26 -11.10
C LEU A 12 35.44 -6.80 -9.66
N LYS A 13 36.56 -7.28 -9.10
CA LYS A 13 36.65 -7.80 -7.73
C LYS A 13 36.63 -6.69 -6.66
N ALA A 14 37.05 -5.49 -7.05
CA ALA A 14 37.04 -4.32 -6.17
C ALA A 14 35.64 -3.67 -6.10
N LEU A 15 34.75 -3.97 -7.04
CA LEU A 15 33.39 -3.43 -7.05
C LEU A 15 32.55 -4.00 -5.91
N LYS A 16 31.61 -3.21 -5.41
CA LYS A 16 30.61 -3.64 -4.41
C LYS A 16 29.22 -3.24 -4.89
N GLY A 17 28.23 -4.01 -4.50
CA GLY A 17 26.82 -3.76 -4.86
C GLY A 17 26.17 -4.90 -5.63
N CYS A 18 25.18 -4.59 -6.44
CA CYS A 18 24.47 -5.56 -7.26
C CYS A 18 24.22 -5.01 -8.67
N VAL A 19 24.45 -5.85 -9.68
CA VAL A 19 24.08 -5.60 -11.09
C VAL A 19 23.26 -6.76 -11.64
N GLY A 20 22.58 -7.50 -10.76
CA GLY A 20 21.81 -8.69 -11.08
C GLY A 20 20.49 -8.41 -11.76
N GLY A 21 20.02 -9.42 -12.49
CA GLY A 21 18.66 -9.52 -13.01
C GLY A 21 17.82 -10.49 -12.18
N ASP A 22 16.51 -10.36 -12.30
CA ASP A 22 15.51 -11.25 -11.72
C ASP A 22 14.54 -11.72 -12.81
N PRO A 23 14.78 -12.89 -13.43
CA PRO A 23 13.88 -13.42 -14.44
C PRO A 23 12.43 -13.61 -13.99
N TYR A 24 12.21 -14.19 -12.81
CA TYR A 24 10.85 -14.39 -12.29
C TYR A 24 10.17 -13.09 -11.88
N GLY A 25 10.92 -12.17 -11.26
CA GLY A 25 10.41 -10.82 -10.95
C GLY A 25 10.03 -10.05 -12.22
N THR A 26 10.86 -10.13 -13.28
CA THR A 26 10.56 -9.54 -14.59
C THR A 26 9.31 -10.17 -15.22
N LEU A 27 9.20 -11.52 -15.18
CA LEU A 27 8.03 -12.22 -15.68
C LEU A 27 6.74 -11.78 -14.98
N LEU A 28 6.80 -11.61 -13.66
CA LEU A 28 5.66 -11.15 -12.85
C LEU A 28 5.33 -9.66 -13.07
N ALA A 29 6.34 -8.82 -13.29
CA ALA A 29 6.11 -7.39 -13.52
C ALA A 29 5.57 -7.11 -14.95
N ASP A 30 6.16 -7.75 -15.95
CA ASP A 30 5.90 -7.45 -17.36
C ASP A 30 4.89 -8.43 -18.02
N GLY A 31 4.55 -9.53 -17.33
CA GLY A 31 3.67 -10.59 -17.84
C GLY A 31 4.28 -11.42 -18.97
N ARG A 32 5.57 -11.24 -19.25
CA ARG A 32 6.25 -11.95 -20.34
C ARG A 32 7.77 -11.91 -20.24
N LEU A 33 8.42 -12.93 -20.81
CA LEU A 33 9.85 -12.91 -21.10
C LEU A 33 10.10 -13.05 -22.60
N PRO A 34 11.10 -12.35 -23.17
CA PRO A 34 11.44 -12.41 -24.59
C PRO A 34 12.34 -13.60 -24.95
N VAL A 35 12.81 -14.35 -23.96
CA VAL A 35 13.70 -15.52 -24.09
C VAL A 35 13.27 -16.63 -23.14
N THR A 36 13.80 -17.84 -23.35
CA THR A 36 13.53 -18.99 -22.48
C THR A 36 14.18 -18.83 -21.10
N MET A 37 13.62 -19.47 -20.09
CA MET A 37 14.17 -19.46 -18.73
C MET A 37 15.57 -20.11 -18.70
N GLU A 38 15.78 -21.20 -19.46
CA GLU A 38 17.08 -21.86 -19.58
C GLU A 38 18.18 -20.90 -20.01
N LYS A 39 17.92 -20.07 -21.04
CA LYS A 39 18.88 -19.06 -21.48
C LYS A 39 19.22 -18.05 -20.38
N LEU A 40 18.21 -17.60 -19.61
CA LEU A 40 18.42 -16.66 -18.51
C LEU A 40 19.23 -17.29 -17.37
N PHE A 41 19.02 -18.58 -17.09
CA PHE A 41 19.80 -19.32 -16.12
C PHE A 41 21.25 -19.53 -16.58
N ASP A 42 21.47 -19.78 -17.89
CA ASP A 42 22.82 -19.83 -18.46
C ASP A 42 23.57 -18.50 -18.28
N GLU A 43 22.90 -17.37 -18.61
CA GLU A 43 23.46 -16.03 -18.42
C GLU A 43 23.72 -15.70 -16.92
N MET A 44 22.86 -16.17 -16.02
CA MET A 44 23.04 -16.05 -14.58
C MET A 44 24.27 -16.81 -14.09
N ALA A 45 24.44 -18.06 -14.52
CA ALA A 45 25.60 -18.88 -14.17
C ALA A 45 26.92 -18.30 -14.73
N GLU A 46 26.91 -17.85 -15.99
CA GLU A 46 28.09 -17.17 -16.56
C GLU A 46 28.45 -15.89 -15.80
N SER A 47 27.45 -15.12 -15.37
CA SER A 47 27.68 -13.92 -14.57
C SER A 47 28.29 -14.24 -13.19
N ALA A 48 27.85 -15.33 -12.56
CA ALA A 48 28.39 -15.78 -11.27
C ALA A 48 29.86 -16.22 -11.40
N LYS A 49 30.26 -16.85 -12.53
CA LYS A 49 31.65 -17.27 -12.79
C LYS A 49 32.64 -16.11 -12.90
N LEU A 50 32.18 -14.91 -13.21
CA LEU A 50 33.07 -13.74 -13.33
C LEU A 50 33.79 -13.39 -12.03
N GLY A 51 33.34 -13.90 -10.89
CA GLY A 51 33.98 -13.67 -9.58
C GLY A 51 34.09 -12.19 -9.24
N ALA A 52 33.14 -11.38 -9.73
CA ALA A 52 33.08 -9.95 -9.42
C ALA A 52 32.78 -9.73 -7.94
N GLY A 53 33.26 -8.62 -7.38
CA GLY A 53 32.89 -8.20 -6.02
C GLY A 53 31.43 -7.73 -5.89
N VAL A 54 30.67 -7.71 -6.99
CA VAL A 54 29.23 -7.38 -7.06
C VAL A 54 28.39 -8.64 -7.14
N ARG A 55 27.17 -8.57 -6.59
CA ARG A 55 26.16 -9.61 -6.77
C ARG A 55 25.55 -9.53 -8.15
N THR A 56 25.33 -10.69 -8.74
CA THR A 56 24.88 -10.80 -10.15
C THR A 56 23.46 -11.32 -10.29
N VAL A 57 22.81 -11.69 -9.17
CA VAL A 57 21.44 -12.18 -9.11
C VAL A 57 20.64 -11.31 -8.18
N LEU A 58 19.51 -10.81 -8.65
CA LEU A 58 18.53 -10.09 -7.83
C LEU A 58 17.33 -10.99 -7.56
N VAL A 59 16.82 -10.96 -6.34
CA VAL A 59 15.51 -11.50 -5.98
C VAL A 59 14.66 -10.33 -5.51
N ASP A 60 13.67 -9.95 -6.32
CA ASP A 60 12.92 -8.71 -6.16
C ASP A 60 11.57 -8.91 -5.46
N GLY A 61 11.51 -8.59 -4.17
CA GLY A 61 10.26 -8.57 -3.40
C GLY A 61 9.31 -7.42 -3.74
N LEU A 62 9.80 -6.36 -4.40
CA LEU A 62 8.95 -5.19 -4.68
C LEU A 62 7.77 -5.51 -5.59
N VAL A 63 7.90 -6.47 -6.50
CA VAL A 63 6.80 -6.87 -7.38
C VAL A 63 5.61 -7.39 -6.57
N TYR A 64 5.87 -8.17 -5.53
CA TYR A 64 4.84 -8.69 -4.63
C TYR A 64 4.30 -7.60 -3.71
N ALA A 65 5.18 -6.85 -3.05
CA ALA A 65 4.81 -5.80 -2.11
C ALA A 65 3.97 -4.69 -2.78
N ASN A 66 4.36 -4.25 -3.98
CA ASN A 66 3.60 -3.27 -4.76
C ASN A 66 2.29 -3.85 -5.30
N GLY A 67 2.16 -5.16 -5.46
CA GLY A 67 0.90 -5.85 -5.75
C GLY A 67 -0.03 -5.98 -4.55
N GLY A 68 0.41 -5.55 -3.36
CA GLY A 68 -0.38 -5.62 -2.13
C GLY A 68 -0.15 -6.86 -1.26
N ALA A 69 0.91 -7.63 -1.50
CA ALA A 69 1.26 -8.81 -0.71
C ALA A 69 1.53 -8.49 0.77
N THR A 70 1.35 -9.49 1.63
CA THR A 70 1.82 -9.45 3.03
C THR A 70 3.33 -9.66 3.11
N ALA A 71 3.93 -9.36 4.27
CA ALA A 71 5.34 -9.67 4.55
C ALA A 71 5.66 -11.17 4.38
N VAL A 72 4.73 -12.06 4.73
CA VAL A 72 4.87 -13.52 4.56
C VAL A 72 4.91 -13.90 3.08
N GLN A 73 3.98 -13.37 2.27
CA GLN A 73 3.91 -13.63 0.84
C GLN A 73 5.13 -13.08 0.11
N GLU A 74 5.53 -11.83 0.40
CA GLU A 74 6.72 -11.19 -0.18
C GLU A 74 7.97 -12.03 0.07
N VAL A 75 8.29 -12.30 1.34
CA VAL A 75 9.52 -13.01 1.69
C VAL A 75 9.46 -14.48 1.27
N GLY A 76 8.33 -15.17 1.49
CA GLY A 76 8.21 -16.58 1.13
C GLY A 76 8.32 -16.85 -0.37
N ALA A 77 7.74 -15.96 -1.21
CA ALA A 77 7.92 -16.04 -2.67
C ALA A 77 9.38 -15.74 -3.07
N CYS A 78 10.03 -14.75 -2.44
CA CYS A 78 11.44 -14.48 -2.65
C CYS A 78 12.33 -15.68 -2.25
N MET A 79 11.99 -16.41 -1.19
CA MET A 79 12.73 -17.60 -0.78
C MET A 79 12.58 -18.74 -1.80
N ALA A 80 11.39 -18.94 -2.36
CA ALA A 80 11.17 -19.90 -3.44
C ALA A 80 11.91 -19.49 -4.72
N THR A 81 11.95 -18.19 -5.05
CA THR A 81 12.75 -17.67 -6.16
C THR A 81 14.23 -17.93 -5.95
N ALA A 82 14.77 -17.64 -4.76
CA ALA A 82 16.17 -17.88 -4.44
C ALA A 82 16.52 -19.38 -4.50
N SER A 83 15.66 -20.25 -3.99
CA SER A 83 15.79 -21.72 -4.07
C SER A 83 15.93 -22.17 -5.53
N ALA A 84 15.04 -21.71 -6.42
CA ALA A 84 15.08 -22.01 -7.84
C ALA A 84 16.37 -21.51 -8.51
N TYR A 85 16.82 -20.29 -8.18
CA TYR A 85 18.06 -19.74 -8.76
C TYR A 85 19.30 -20.49 -8.27
N ILE A 86 19.38 -20.84 -6.98
CA ILE A 86 20.50 -21.65 -6.46
C ILE A 86 20.52 -23.01 -7.19
N SER A 87 19.38 -23.72 -7.26
CA SER A 87 19.28 -24.99 -7.99
C SER A 87 19.77 -24.89 -9.43
N ALA A 88 19.27 -23.90 -10.17
CA ALA A 88 19.65 -23.68 -11.57
C ALA A 88 21.14 -23.37 -11.75
N MET A 89 21.78 -22.66 -10.81
CA MET A 89 23.20 -22.40 -10.82
C MET A 89 24.03 -23.65 -10.47
N LEU A 90 23.61 -24.46 -9.50
CA LEU A 90 24.27 -25.73 -9.15
C LEU A 90 24.24 -26.72 -10.31
N GLU A 91 23.12 -26.86 -11.02
CA GLU A 91 22.97 -27.68 -12.22
C GLU A 91 23.94 -27.27 -13.34
N ARG A 92 24.38 -26.00 -13.35
CA ARG A 92 25.37 -25.43 -14.28
C ARG A 92 26.80 -25.43 -13.74
N GLY A 93 27.02 -26.15 -12.63
CA GLY A 93 28.34 -26.36 -12.04
C GLY A 93 28.90 -25.18 -11.26
N ILE A 94 28.05 -24.26 -10.82
CA ILE A 94 28.43 -23.20 -9.89
C ILE A 94 28.53 -23.79 -8.49
N ASP A 95 29.58 -23.44 -7.76
CA ASP A 95 29.81 -23.84 -6.38
C ASP A 95 28.69 -23.28 -5.46
N PRO A 96 28.21 -24.04 -4.45
CA PRO A 96 27.14 -23.59 -3.54
C PRO A 96 27.42 -22.25 -2.85
N ASP A 97 28.66 -21.99 -2.43
CA ASP A 97 29.03 -20.71 -1.82
C ASP A 97 28.92 -19.56 -2.83
N ALA A 98 29.43 -19.78 -4.05
CA ALA A 98 29.36 -18.78 -5.11
C ALA A 98 27.92 -18.51 -5.52
N ALA A 99 27.07 -19.52 -5.62
CA ALA A 99 25.66 -19.39 -5.93
C ALA A 99 24.93 -18.57 -4.84
N ALA A 100 25.09 -18.95 -3.58
CA ALA A 100 24.44 -18.24 -2.47
C ALA A 100 24.92 -16.78 -2.33
N GLN A 101 26.22 -16.51 -2.49
CA GLN A 101 26.80 -15.18 -2.38
C GLN A 101 26.47 -14.27 -3.56
N SER A 102 26.11 -14.83 -4.73
CA SER A 102 25.73 -14.04 -5.91
C SER A 102 24.37 -13.34 -5.76
N ILE A 103 23.56 -13.78 -4.81
CA ILE A 103 22.17 -13.30 -4.64
C ILE A 103 22.12 -12.06 -3.75
N GLN A 104 21.37 -11.05 -4.20
CA GLN A 104 20.89 -9.92 -3.40
C GLN A 104 19.37 -9.91 -3.38
N PHE A 105 18.80 -9.75 -2.20
CA PHE A 105 17.37 -9.56 -2.04
C PHE A 105 17.02 -8.08 -2.04
N ARG A 106 15.88 -7.73 -2.62
CA ARG A 106 15.30 -6.40 -2.55
C ARG A 106 13.92 -6.50 -1.89
N PHE A 107 13.74 -5.90 -0.71
CA PHE A 107 12.48 -5.90 0.02
C PHE A 107 11.89 -4.50 0.13
N ALA A 108 10.54 -4.42 0.13
CA ALA A 108 9.84 -3.19 0.47
C ALA A 108 9.91 -2.92 1.98
N LEU A 109 9.85 -1.65 2.37
CA LEU A 109 9.65 -1.21 3.75
C LEU A 109 8.30 -0.50 3.81
N GLY A 110 7.32 -1.13 4.44
CA GLY A 110 5.95 -0.64 4.55
C GLY A 110 5.65 0.09 5.86
N ALA A 111 4.39 0.35 6.10
CA ALA A 111 3.93 1.20 7.20
C ALA A 111 3.98 0.53 8.58
N ASN A 112 4.06 -0.81 8.67
CA ASN A 112 4.04 -1.51 9.95
C ASN A 112 5.46 -1.68 10.51
N PHE A 113 5.89 -0.71 11.30
CA PHE A 113 7.26 -0.56 11.80
C PHE A 113 7.88 -1.85 12.37
N PHE A 114 7.21 -2.48 13.33
CA PHE A 114 7.74 -3.70 13.97
C PHE A 114 7.68 -4.92 13.06
N MET A 115 6.68 -4.99 12.19
CA MET A 115 6.58 -6.06 11.19
C MET A 115 7.75 -5.99 10.20
N GLU A 116 8.15 -4.80 9.76
CA GLU A 116 9.26 -4.63 8.84
C GLU A 116 10.61 -5.03 9.47
N ILE A 117 10.84 -4.67 10.74
CA ILE A 117 12.02 -5.12 11.49
C ILE A 117 12.05 -6.65 11.58
N ALA A 118 10.93 -7.25 12.00
CA ALA A 118 10.82 -8.70 12.15
C ALA A 118 10.95 -9.43 10.80
N LYS A 119 10.40 -8.86 9.72
CA LYS A 119 10.52 -9.39 8.34
C LYS A 119 11.98 -9.54 7.92
N LEU A 120 12.78 -8.50 8.11
CA LEU A 120 14.20 -8.50 7.75
C LEU A 120 15.01 -9.49 8.59
N ARG A 121 14.68 -9.65 9.86
CA ARG A 121 15.29 -10.63 10.75
C ARG A 121 14.89 -12.07 10.38
N ALA A 122 13.59 -12.31 10.17
CA ALA A 122 13.05 -13.61 9.77
C ALA A 122 13.58 -14.07 8.40
N ALA A 123 13.70 -13.15 7.44
CA ALA A 123 14.25 -13.43 6.12
C ALA A 123 15.67 -13.98 6.21
N ARG A 124 16.52 -13.44 7.11
CA ARG A 124 17.88 -13.96 7.32
C ARG A 124 17.87 -15.37 7.87
N MET A 125 16.97 -15.68 8.82
CA MET A 125 16.85 -17.01 9.40
C MET A 125 16.44 -18.05 8.36
N VAL A 126 15.42 -17.72 7.58
CA VAL A 126 14.88 -18.65 6.56
C VAL A 126 15.88 -18.88 5.42
N TYR A 127 16.48 -17.79 4.91
CA TYR A 127 17.50 -17.92 3.85
C TYR A 127 18.72 -18.74 4.28
N ALA A 128 19.20 -18.56 5.51
CA ALA A 128 20.33 -19.32 6.01
C ALA A 128 20.06 -20.85 6.00
N GLN A 129 18.84 -21.25 6.34
CA GLN A 129 18.42 -22.66 6.27
C GLN A 129 18.33 -23.18 4.84
N ILE A 130 17.81 -22.39 3.91
CA ILE A 130 17.74 -22.76 2.49
C ILE A 130 19.16 -22.92 1.92
N ALA A 131 20.02 -21.93 2.12
CA ALA A 131 21.40 -21.99 1.61
C ALA A 131 22.19 -23.15 2.22
N GLU A 132 21.95 -23.48 3.52
CA GLU A 132 22.50 -24.65 4.16
C GLU A 132 22.07 -25.96 3.50
N ALA A 133 20.78 -26.09 3.17
CA ALA A 133 20.25 -27.28 2.52
C ALA A 133 20.89 -27.53 1.12
N TYR A 134 21.33 -26.46 0.45
CA TYR A 134 22.08 -26.53 -0.79
C TYR A 134 23.59 -26.75 -0.61
N GLY A 135 24.07 -26.83 0.61
CA GLY A 135 25.49 -27.10 0.93
C GLY A 135 26.37 -25.88 1.05
N ALA A 136 25.83 -24.68 1.11
CA ALA A 136 26.60 -23.46 1.31
C ALA A 136 27.25 -23.42 2.70
N SER A 137 28.48 -22.90 2.79
CA SER A 137 29.20 -22.71 4.04
C SER A 137 28.54 -21.63 4.91
N GLU A 138 28.82 -21.62 6.22
CA GLU A 138 28.29 -20.62 7.15
C GLU A 138 28.57 -19.17 6.69
N ALA A 139 29.73 -18.93 6.10
CA ALA A 139 30.09 -17.61 5.57
C ALA A 139 29.22 -17.18 4.38
N ALA A 140 28.77 -18.13 3.57
CA ALA A 140 27.98 -17.88 2.36
C ALA A 140 26.46 -17.79 2.61
N ARG A 141 25.97 -18.27 3.77
CA ARG A 141 24.53 -18.23 4.12
C ARG A 141 24.01 -16.86 4.53
N LYS A 142 24.86 -15.84 4.49
CA LYS A 142 24.47 -14.46 4.87
C LYS A 142 23.60 -13.83 3.81
N LEU A 143 22.35 -13.53 4.18
CA LEU A 143 21.43 -12.80 3.32
C LEU A 143 21.89 -11.35 3.16
N HIS A 144 21.96 -10.87 1.91
CA HIS A 144 22.22 -9.46 1.61
C HIS A 144 20.95 -8.76 1.18
N VAL A 145 20.61 -7.70 1.91
CA VAL A 145 19.36 -6.96 1.73
C VAL A 145 19.61 -5.55 1.23
N PHE A 146 19.08 -5.26 0.06
CA PHE A 146 18.75 -3.91 -0.36
C PHE A 146 17.28 -3.66 -0.06
N ALA A 147 16.95 -2.64 0.70
CA ALA A 147 15.57 -2.30 1.00
C ALA A 147 15.15 -1.01 0.31
N ARG A 148 13.85 -0.88 0.04
CA ARG A 148 13.27 0.34 -0.52
C ARG A 148 12.00 0.69 0.22
N THR A 149 11.81 1.98 0.57
CA THR A 149 10.54 2.44 1.13
C THR A 149 9.41 2.17 0.13
N SER A 150 8.28 1.66 0.62
CA SER A 150 7.22 1.10 -0.20
C SER A 150 6.53 2.15 -1.08
N ALA A 151 6.38 1.89 -2.38
CA ALA A 151 5.54 2.68 -3.27
C ALA A 151 4.04 2.48 -2.98
N PHE A 152 3.66 1.29 -2.48
CA PHE A 152 2.29 0.94 -2.13
C PHE A 152 1.68 1.86 -1.07
N THR A 153 2.48 2.38 -0.12
CA THR A 153 2.03 3.22 0.98
C THR A 153 1.95 4.72 0.66
N LYS A 154 2.45 5.15 -0.50
CA LYS A 154 2.50 6.56 -0.88
C LYS A 154 1.17 7.06 -1.43
N THR A 155 0.87 8.34 -1.18
CA THR A 155 -0.40 8.98 -1.54
C THR A 155 -0.17 10.16 -2.47
N VAL A 156 -1.14 10.43 -3.35
CA VAL A 156 -1.14 11.64 -4.20
C VAL A 156 -1.82 12.82 -3.51
N TYR A 157 -2.74 12.54 -2.57
CA TYR A 157 -3.29 13.59 -1.70
C TYR A 157 -2.47 13.69 -0.42
N ASP A 158 -2.34 14.91 0.08
CA ASP A 158 -1.49 15.27 1.21
C ASP A 158 -0.05 14.72 1.08
N PRO A 159 0.64 14.99 -0.05
CA PRO A 159 1.90 14.33 -0.41
C PRO A 159 3.04 14.66 0.56
N TYR A 160 2.98 15.77 1.29
CA TYR A 160 3.98 16.10 2.31
C TYR A 160 3.98 15.10 3.49
N VAL A 161 2.85 14.45 3.77
CA VAL A 161 2.77 13.36 4.77
C VAL A 161 3.58 12.13 4.32
N ASN A 162 3.88 11.98 3.03
CA ASN A 162 4.78 10.94 2.56
C ASN A 162 6.20 11.06 3.16
N ILE A 163 6.65 12.26 3.53
CA ILE A 163 7.94 12.45 4.23
C ILE A 163 7.94 11.68 5.55
N LEU A 164 6.84 11.77 6.31
CA LEU A 164 6.70 11.08 7.60
C LEU A 164 6.65 9.56 7.39
N ARG A 165 5.95 9.11 6.34
CA ARG A 165 5.88 7.68 5.98
C ARG A 165 7.25 7.14 5.63
N THR A 166 7.95 7.77 4.68
CA THR A 166 9.29 7.33 4.25
C THR A 166 10.31 7.39 5.38
N THR A 167 10.23 8.36 6.28
CA THR A 167 11.11 8.44 7.43
C THR A 167 10.93 7.24 8.37
N THR A 168 9.68 6.90 8.70
CA THR A 168 9.40 5.77 9.60
C THR A 168 9.71 4.43 8.95
N GLU A 169 9.42 4.28 7.65
CA GLU A 169 9.78 3.10 6.85
C GLU A 169 11.31 2.92 6.80
N ALA A 170 12.07 3.99 6.48
CA ALA A 170 13.51 3.96 6.47
C ALA A 170 14.09 3.60 7.87
N PHE A 171 13.49 4.13 8.93
CA PHE A 171 13.90 3.82 10.30
C PHE A 171 13.71 2.32 10.60
N SER A 172 12.63 1.70 10.17
CA SER A 172 12.44 0.25 10.33
C SER A 172 13.51 -0.56 9.60
N GLY A 173 13.91 -0.12 8.40
CA GLY A 173 14.99 -0.74 7.62
C GLY A 173 16.34 -0.65 8.31
N VAL A 174 16.69 0.52 8.87
CA VAL A 174 17.96 0.70 9.61
C VAL A 174 17.99 -0.17 10.86
N VAL A 175 16.92 -0.16 11.67
CA VAL A 175 16.82 -1.00 12.87
C VAL A 175 16.79 -2.50 12.53
N GLY A 176 16.18 -2.87 11.41
CA GLY A 176 16.17 -4.23 10.87
C GLY A 176 17.50 -4.65 10.22
N GLY A 177 18.48 -3.73 10.11
CA GLY A 177 19.86 -4.01 9.69
C GLY A 177 20.00 -4.29 8.18
N VAL A 178 19.42 -3.48 7.31
CA VAL A 178 19.62 -3.59 5.86
C VAL A 178 21.05 -3.24 5.46
N ASP A 179 21.58 -3.86 4.40
CA ASP A 179 22.93 -3.58 3.90
C ASP A 179 22.99 -2.30 3.06
N ALA A 180 21.91 -2.00 2.36
CA ALA A 180 21.73 -0.77 1.59
C ALA A 180 20.24 -0.42 1.50
N MET A 181 19.95 0.87 1.30
CA MET A 181 18.56 1.32 1.27
C MET A 181 18.35 2.46 0.26
N GLU A 182 17.18 2.46 -0.37
CA GLU A 182 16.64 3.58 -1.13
C GLU A 182 15.42 4.15 -0.42
N VAL A 183 15.44 5.45 -0.16
CA VAL A 183 14.29 6.20 0.35
C VAL A 183 13.62 6.93 -0.79
N ALA A 184 12.35 6.64 -1.02
CA ALA A 184 11.57 7.27 -2.07
C ALA A 184 11.27 8.74 -1.74
N PRO A 185 11.31 9.63 -2.73
CA PRO A 185 10.90 11.02 -2.56
C PRO A 185 9.38 11.14 -2.34
N LEU A 186 8.95 12.23 -1.67
CA LEU A 186 7.54 12.47 -1.33
C LEU A 186 6.61 12.52 -2.55
N ASP A 187 7.13 12.92 -3.70
CA ASP A 187 6.42 13.09 -4.97
C ASP A 187 6.56 11.89 -5.92
N GLU A 188 7.06 10.75 -5.44
CA GLU A 188 7.17 9.52 -6.24
C GLU A 188 5.87 9.10 -6.94
N PRO A 189 4.66 9.18 -6.33
CA PRO A 189 3.41 8.79 -6.99
C PRO A 189 3.09 9.61 -8.25
N PHE A 190 3.75 10.74 -8.44
CA PHE A 190 3.59 11.60 -9.62
C PHE A 190 4.55 11.24 -10.75
N GLY A 191 5.47 10.31 -10.55
CA GLY A 191 6.35 9.70 -11.55
C GLY A 191 7.68 10.42 -11.77
N SER A 192 7.74 11.73 -11.79
CA SER A 192 8.99 12.50 -11.87
C SER A 192 9.20 13.29 -10.59
N SER A 193 10.36 13.14 -9.98
CA SER A 193 10.68 13.85 -8.74
C SER A 193 11.59 15.04 -8.97
N GLU A 194 11.28 16.14 -8.28
CA GLU A 194 12.12 17.36 -8.30
C GLU A 194 13.34 17.23 -7.38
N GLU A 195 14.21 18.23 -7.44
CA GLU A 195 15.46 18.25 -6.68
C GLU A 195 15.21 18.25 -5.16
N LEU A 196 14.28 19.08 -4.67
CA LEU A 196 14.01 19.21 -3.24
C LEU A 196 13.47 17.90 -2.63
N PRO A 197 12.44 17.23 -3.19
CA PRO A 197 12.00 15.91 -2.73
C PRO A 197 13.12 14.87 -2.69
N ARG A 198 13.95 14.78 -3.73
CA ARG A 198 15.10 13.87 -3.79
C ARG A 198 16.15 14.18 -2.73
N ARG A 199 16.41 15.48 -2.49
CA ARG A 199 17.32 15.92 -1.43
C ARG A 199 16.80 15.55 -0.06
N ILE A 200 15.50 15.72 0.22
CA ILE A 200 14.89 15.31 1.48
C ILE A 200 15.04 13.81 1.68
N ALA A 201 14.68 12.99 0.68
CA ALA A 201 14.78 11.54 0.72
C ALA A 201 16.22 11.05 1.04
N ARG A 202 17.23 11.65 0.39
CA ARG A 202 18.63 11.37 0.70
C ARG A 202 18.98 11.78 2.12
N ASN A 203 18.58 12.98 2.54
CA ASN A 203 18.95 13.52 3.85
C ASN A 203 18.32 12.75 5.01
N ILE A 204 17.15 12.11 4.83
CA ILE A 204 16.59 11.20 5.83
C ILE A 204 17.62 10.14 6.24
N GLN A 205 18.31 9.51 5.27
CA GLN A 205 19.30 8.48 5.54
C GLN A 205 20.57 9.07 6.17
N VAL A 206 21.03 10.22 5.66
CA VAL A 206 22.20 10.91 6.20
C VAL A 206 21.99 11.31 7.66
N MET A 207 20.83 11.85 8.01
CA MET A 207 20.48 12.21 9.39
C MET A 207 20.42 10.98 10.31
N MET A 208 19.89 9.84 9.82
CA MET A 208 19.86 8.59 10.58
C MET A 208 21.27 8.10 10.92
N GLN A 209 22.23 8.31 10.04
CA GLN A 209 23.62 7.93 10.23
C GLN A 209 24.37 8.96 11.08
N GLU A 210 24.36 10.24 10.73
CA GLU A 210 25.23 11.27 11.26
C GLU A 210 24.70 11.94 12.55
N GLU A 211 23.38 12.17 12.63
CA GLU A 211 22.77 12.87 13.77
C GLU A 211 22.18 11.90 14.79
N PHE A 212 21.50 10.83 14.32
CA PHE A 212 20.80 9.89 15.19
C PHE A 212 21.64 8.67 15.55
N HIS A 213 22.81 8.50 14.93
CA HIS A 213 23.77 7.41 15.18
C HIS A 213 23.15 6.01 15.16
N LEU A 214 22.12 5.79 14.31
CA LEU A 214 21.36 4.55 14.26
C LEU A 214 22.15 3.36 13.68
N THR A 215 23.35 3.60 13.15
CA THR A 215 24.26 2.55 12.66
C THR A 215 25.20 2.01 13.73
N GLN A 216 25.20 2.58 14.94
CA GLN A 216 26.19 2.26 15.99
C GLN A 216 25.97 0.89 16.62
N PRO A 217 24.81 0.52 17.18
CA PRO A 217 24.61 -0.84 17.68
C PRO A 217 24.21 -1.78 16.54
N VAL A 218 24.82 -2.96 16.50
CA VAL A 218 24.38 -4.06 15.64
C VAL A 218 23.13 -4.66 16.25
N ASP A 219 22.07 -4.86 15.43
CA ASP A 219 20.77 -5.41 15.84
C ASP A 219 20.18 -4.73 17.10
N PRO A 220 19.89 -3.42 17.02
CA PRO A 220 19.40 -2.66 18.19
C PRO A 220 18.05 -3.13 18.71
N ALA A 221 17.28 -3.88 17.93
CA ALA A 221 16.02 -4.49 18.33
C ALA A 221 16.20 -5.87 19.01
N GLY A 222 17.41 -6.42 18.99
CA GLY A 222 17.75 -7.71 19.60
C GLY A 222 17.47 -7.74 21.10
N GLY A 223 16.89 -8.84 21.58
CA GLY A 223 16.48 -9.02 22.97
C GLY A 223 15.13 -8.38 23.35
N SER A 224 14.49 -7.62 22.47
CA SER A 224 13.10 -7.19 22.67
C SER A 224 12.16 -8.40 22.57
N TRP A 225 11.47 -8.72 23.65
CA TRP A 225 10.56 -9.87 23.68
C TRP A 225 9.52 -9.82 22.56
N TYR A 226 8.97 -8.65 22.29
CA TYR A 226 8.01 -8.47 21.22
C TYR A 226 8.63 -8.75 19.84
N VAL A 227 9.79 -8.15 19.56
CA VAL A 227 10.46 -8.32 18.26
C VAL A 227 10.95 -9.75 18.07
N GLU A 228 11.53 -10.38 19.10
CA GLU A 228 11.98 -11.78 19.01
C GLU A 228 10.81 -12.74 18.76
N THR A 229 9.69 -12.58 19.50
CA THR A 229 8.50 -13.41 19.31
C THR A 229 7.91 -13.21 17.91
N LEU A 230 7.77 -11.94 17.46
CA LEU A 230 7.25 -11.63 16.14
C LEU A 230 8.16 -12.18 15.03
N THR A 231 9.47 -12.08 15.20
CA THR A 231 10.46 -12.62 14.26
C THR A 231 10.33 -14.14 14.12
N ALA A 232 10.22 -14.86 15.24
CA ALA A 232 10.08 -16.32 15.23
C ALA A 232 8.79 -16.75 14.53
N GLN A 233 7.64 -16.17 14.92
CA GLN A 233 6.35 -16.47 14.30
C GLN A 233 6.31 -16.14 12.80
N LEU A 234 6.98 -15.05 12.41
CA LEU A 234 7.06 -14.65 11.03
C LEU A 234 7.96 -15.60 10.22
N ALA A 235 9.09 -16.04 10.79
CA ALA A 235 9.96 -17.03 10.17
C ALA A 235 9.24 -18.37 9.94
N GLU A 236 8.47 -18.86 10.91
CA GLU A 236 7.63 -20.05 10.76
C GLU A 236 6.58 -19.89 9.64
N SER A 237 5.91 -18.73 9.60
CA SER A 237 4.90 -18.45 8.58
C SER A 237 5.50 -18.34 7.17
N ILE A 238 6.67 -17.69 7.04
CA ILE A 238 7.42 -17.56 5.79
C ILE A 238 7.88 -18.95 5.32
N TRP A 239 8.40 -19.78 6.25
CA TRP A 239 8.83 -21.13 5.92
C TRP A 239 7.67 -21.99 5.43
N ALA A 240 6.52 -21.92 6.09
CA ALA A 240 5.32 -22.65 5.68
C ALA A 240 4.82 -22.20 4.29
N TYR A 241 4.86 -20.89 4.00
CA TYR A 241 4.48 -20.34 2.71
C TYR A 241 5.46 -20.77 1.60
N PHE A 242 6.75 -20.73 1.86
CA PHE A 242 7.80 -21.26 0.99
C PHE A 242 7.55 -22.76 0.68
N GLN A 243 7.37 -23.59 1.70
CA GLN A 243 7.08 -25.03 1.52
C GLN A 243 5.80 -25.27 0.71
N ASN A 244 4.77 -24.43 0.88
CA ASN A 244 3.54 -24.54 0.08
C ASN A 244 3.80 -24.26 -1.41
N ILE A 245 4.67 -23.31 -1.75
CA ILE A 245 5.09 -23.05 -3.14
C ILE A 245 5.87 -24.24 -3.68
N GLU A 246 6.87 -24.72 -2.94
CA GLU A 246 7.72 -25.86 -3.36
C GLU A 246 6.91 -27.13 -3.56
N SER A 247 5.95 -27.43 -2.69
CA SER A 247 5.08 -28.62 -2.79
C SER A 247 4.19 -28.62 -4.03
N LYS A 248 3.98 -27.46 -4.67
CA LYS A 248 3.18 -27.28 -5.89
C LYS A 248 4.03 -27.22 -7.17
N GLY A 249 5.31 -27.57 -7.09
CA GLY A 249 6.24 -27.56 -8.21
C GLY A 249 7.11 -26.32 -8.31
N GLY A 250 7.28 -25.59 -7.19
CA GLY A 250 8.17 -24.45 -7.08
C GLY A 250 7.61 -23.14 -7.65
N ILE A 251 8.46 -22.11 -7.63
CA ILE A 251 8.04 -20.75 -7.97
C ILE A 251 7.59 -20.62 -9.44
N GLU A 252 8.26 -21.30 -10.38
CA GLU A 252 7.90 -21.25 -11.79
C GLU A 252 6.47 -21.78 -12.04
N SER A 253 6.15 -22.95 -11.47
CA SER A 253 4.82 -23.54 -11.55
C SER A 253 3.75 -22.62 -10.93
N ALA A 254 4.05 -22.02 -9.79
CA ALA A 254 3.14 -21.08 -9.11
C ALA A 254 2.87 -19.83 -9.96
N ILE A 255 3.89 -19.30 -10.65
CA ILE A 255 3.76 -18.15 -11.55
C ILE A 255 2.97 -18.52 -12.80
N LEU A 256 3.34 -19.59 -13.50
CA LEU A 256 2.73 -19.98 -14.78
C LEU A 256 1.27 -20.41 -14.62
N SER A 257 0.90 -21.01 -13.48
CA SER A 257 -0.50 -21.34 -13.16
C SER A 257 -1.33 -20.13 -12.76
N GLY A 258 -0.72 -19.00 -12.41
CA GLY A 258 -1.40 -17.82 -11.86
C GLY A 258 -1.75 -17.91 -10.38
N ALA A 259 -1.45 -19.01 -9.71
CA ALA A 259 -1.83 -19.22 -8.30
C ALA A 259 -1.21 -18.19 -7.34
N LEU A 260 0.04 -17.79 -7.60
CA LEU A 260 0.73 -16.79 -6.81
C LEU A 260 0.10 -15.39 -6.98
N GLN A 261 -0.24 -15.05 -8.22
CA GLN A 261 -0.88 -13.78 -8.55
C GLN A 261 -2.27 -13.67 -7.93
N ASP A 262 -3.05 -14.76 -7.96
CA ASP A 262 -4.39 -14.81 -7.37
C ASP A 262 -4.35 -14.69 -5.84
N ASP A 263 -3.35 -15.27 -5.19
CA ASP A 263 -3.13 -15.16 -3.74
C ASP A 263 -2.78 -13.72 -3.33
N VAL A 264 -1.91 -13.05 -4.09
CA VAL A 264 -1.59 -11.63 -3.87
C VAL A 264 -2.82 -10.74 -4.11
N ALA A 265 -3.59 -10.99 -5.18
CA ALA A 265 -4.79 -10.24 -5.50
C ALA A 265 -5.88 -10.39 -4.40
N ALA A 266 -6.03 -11.57 -3.82
CA ALA A 266 -6.94 -11.80 -2.70
C ALA A 266 -6.55 -10.96 -1.46
N THR A 267 -5.25 -10.86 -1.19
CA THR A 267 -4.72 -10.00 -0.12
C THR A 267 -4.98 -8.52 -0.40
N LEU A 268 -4.73 -8.06 -1.62
CA LEU A 268 -5.01 -6.68 -2.05
C LEU A 268 -6.50 -6.34 -1.86
N ALA A 269 -7.41 -7.23 -2.28
CA ALA A 269 -8.84 -7.04 -2.12
C ALA A 269 -9.23 -6.88 -0.63
N GLN A 270 -8.62 -7.66 0.27
CA GLN A 270 -8.86 -7.51 1.71
C GLN A 270 -8.30 -6.19 2.25
N ARG A 271 -7.13 -5.73 1.77
CA ARG A 271 -6.56 -4.41 2.15
C ARG A 271 -7.47 -3.27 1.70
N PHE A 272 -8.00 -3.31 0.49
CA PHE A 272 -8.99 -2.33 0.02
C PHE A 272 -10.25 -2.33 0.87
N LYS A 273 -10.78 -3.52 1.19
CA LYS A 273 -11.95 -3.62 2.09
C LYS A 273 -11.69 -3.01 3.47
N ASN A 274 -10.49 -3.19 4.02
CA ASN A 274 -10.10 -2.60 5.29
C ASN A 274 -10.07 -1.06 5.22
N LEU A 275 -9.56 -0.50 4.11
CA LEU A 275 -9.60 0.94 3.88
C LEU A 275 -11.02 1.45 3.67
N ASP A 276 -11.83 0.74 2.89
CA ASP A 276 -13.22 1.10 2.58
C ASP A 276 -14.08 1.19 3.85
N THR A 277 -13.82 0.30 4.81
CA THR A 277 -14.48 0.28 6.13
C THR A 277 -13.76 1.11 7.19
N ARG A 278 -12.66 1.80 6.84
CA ARG A 278 -11.81 2.57 7.75
C ARG A 278 -11.22 1.75 8.92
N THR A 279 -11.15 0.42 8.77
CA THR A 279 -10.41 -0.46 9.66
C THR A 279 -8.92 -0.12 9.57
N ASP A 280 -8.40 0.05 8.34
CA ASP A 280 -7.10 0.65 8.08
C ASP A 280 -7.26 2.13 7.74
N ARG A 281 -6.32 2.97 8.21
CA ARG A 281 -6.41 4.42 8.12
C ARG A 281 -5.19 4.99 7.39
N ALA A 282 -5.47 5.71 6.32
CA ALA A 282 -4.49 6.50 5.57
C ALA A 282 -4.73 7.98 5.86
N VAL A 283 -3.86 8.59 6.66
CA VAL A 283 -3.94 10.02 7.03
C VAL A 283 -3.86 10.87 5.76
N GLY A 284 -4.77 11.84 5.65
CA GLY A 284 -4.88 12.74 4.50
C GLY A 284 -5.72 12.18 3.36
N VAL A 285 -6.10 10.89 3.39
CA VAL A 285 -6.86 10.25 2.30
C VAL A 285 -8.21 9.71 2.76
N ASN A 286 -8.27 8.55 3.47
CA ASN A 286 -9.55 8.03 3.97
C ASN A 286 -9.92 8.54 5.38
N MET A 287 -9.00 9.25 6.02
CA MET A 287 -9.18 9.94 7.30
C MET A 287 -8.40 11.25 7.29
N TYR A 288 -8.94 12.26 7.97
CA TYR A 288 -8.30 13.57 8.17
C TYR A 288 -7.91 14.25 6.85
N ALA A 289 -8.81 14.20 5.85
CA ALA A 289 -8.56 14.81 4.56
C ALA A 289 -8.44 16.34 4.67
N ASN A 290 -7.45 16.91 3.99
CA ASN A 290 -7.32 18.35 3.84
C ASN A 290 -8.13 18.82 2.61
N VAL A 291 -9.30 19.42 2.85
CA VAL A 291 -10.17 19.93 1.77
C VAL A 291 -9.65 21.23 1.14
N LEU A 292 -8.68 21.90 1.79
CA LEU A 292 -8.04 23.13 1.30
C LEU A 292 -6.69 22.85 0.64
N GLU A 293 -6.38 21.59 0.40
CA GLU A 293 -5.13 21.17 -0.21
C GLU A 293 -4.97 21.75 -1.61
N GLN A 294 -3.78 22.29 -1.86
CA GLN A 294 -3.36 22.63 -3.21
C GLN A 294 -2.58 21.46 -3.81
N LYS A 295 -3.08 20.91 -4.91
CA LYS A 295 -2.42 19.81 -5.61
C LYS A 295 -1.00 20.20 -6.03
N LEU A 296 -0.07 19.27 -5.90
CA LEU A 296 1.23 19.43 -6.52
C LEU A 296 1.07 19.40 -8.04
N ASP A 297 1.49 20.49 -8.70
CA ASP A 297 1.59 20.52 -10.15
C ASP A 297 2.83 19.72 -10.57
N ARG A 298 2.62 18.54 -11.10
CA ARG A 298 3.68 17.63 -11.57
C ARG A 298 3.32 17.09 -12.94
N PRO A 299 4.28 17.00 -13.86
CA PRO A 299 4.05 16.31 -15.11
C PRO A 299 3.69 14.84 -14.83
N ALA A 300 2.72 14.32 -15.57
CA ALA A 300 2.36 12.90 -15.48
C ALA A 300 3.59 12.01 -15.70
N ALA A 301 3.66 10.92 -14.97
CA ALA A 301 4.68 9.91 -15.18
C ALA A 301 4.70 9.47 -16.65
N LYS A 302 5.90 9.46 -17.26
CA LYS A 302 6.03 8.88 -18.60
C LYS A 302 5.79 7.38 -18.47
N ALA A 303 4.83 6.87 -19.24
CA ALA A 303 4.62 5.43 -19.33
C ALA A 303 5.94 4.75 -19.72
N VAL A 304 6.36 3.76 -18.96
CA VAL A 304 7.48 2.90 -19.35
C VAL A 304 7.00 2.08 -20.54
N PRO A 305 7.68 2.15 -21.70
CA PRO A 305 7.27 1.34 -22.83
C PRO A 305 7.26 -0.14 -22.47
N ALA A 306 6.22 -0.86 -22.88
CA ALA A 306 6.20 -2.30 -22.73
C ALA A 306 7.45 -2.91 -23.40
N PRO A 307 8.05 -3.97 -22.83
CA PRO A 307 9.22 -4.63 -23.43
C PRO A 307 8.96 -4.99 -24.88
N ALA A 308 9.93 -4.68 -25.78
CA ALA A 308 9.82 -5.00 -27.20
C ALA A 308 10.10 -6.48 -27.46
N GLY A 309 9.44 -7.05 -28.48
CA GLY A 309 9.69 -8.43 -28.95
C GLY A 309 8.58 -9.42 -28.61
N PRO A 310 8.70 -10.67 -29.09
CA PRO A 310 7.71 -11.72 -28.85
C PRO A 310 7.73 -12.16 -27.37
N ALA A 311 6.57 -12.57 -26.87
CA ALA A 311 6.49 -13.27 -25.59
C ALA A 311 6.87 -14.74 -25.79
N VAL A 312 8.05 -15.16 -25.33
CA VAL A 312 8.47 -16.58 -25.34
C VAL A 312 7.85 -17.31 -24.16
N ILE A 313 7.79 -16.65 -23.01
CA ILE A 313 7.12 -17.15 -21.80
C ILE A 313 6.09 -16.11 -21.39
N PRO A 314 4.77 -16.36 -21.56
CA PRO A 314 3.71 -15.51 -21.04
C PRO A 314 3.33 -15.90 -19.62
N ALA A 315 2.96 -14.91 -18.79
CA ALA A 315 2.33 -15.11 -17.49
C ALA A 315 1.34 -13.97 -17.19
N LYS A 316 0.45 -14.17 -16.25
CA LYS A 316 -0.37 -13.10 -15.70
C LYS A 316 0.53 -12.16 -14.89
N PRO A 317 0.59 -10.84 -15.15
CA PRO A 317 1.39 -9.93 -14.33
C PRO A 317 0.76 -9.70 -12.96
N ILE A 318 1.59 -9.27 -12.01
CA ILE A 318 1.15 -8.63 -10.77
C ILE A 318 1.21 -7.13 -11.02
N GLU A 319 0.05 -6.49 -11.07
CA GLU A 319 -0.03 -5.05 -11.25
C GLU A 319 0.40 -4.31 -9.97
N ALA A 320 1.11 -3.20 -10.15
CA ALA A 320 1.48 -2.35 -9.03
C ALA A 320 0.31 -1.45 -8.64
N HIS A 321 0.00 -1.42 -7.36
CA HIS A 321 -1.09 -0.65 -6.78
C HIS A 321 -0.58 0.29 -5.69
N ARG A 322 -1.41 1.27 -5.32
CA ARG A 322 -1.29 2.00 -4.06
C ARG A 322 -2.53 1.73 -3.21
N TRP A 323 -2.31 1.53 -1.93
CA TRP A 323 -3.40 1.16 -1.00
C TRP A 323 -4.55 2.17 -0.99
N THR A 324 -4.28 3.46 -1.30
CA THR A 324 -5.22 4.58 -1.27
C THR A 324 -5.83 4.93 -2.63
N GLU A 325 -5.40 4.32 -3.73
CA GLU A 325 -5.74 4.72 -5.10
C GLU A 325 -7.26 4.82 -5.35
N ARG A 326 -8.06 3.96 -4.71
CA ARG A 326 -9.52 3.99 -4.84
C ARG A 326 -10.13 5.27 -4.25
N TYR A 327 -9.70 5.68 -3.05
CA TYR A 327 -10.13 6.93 -2.42
C TYR A 327 -9.61 8.15 -3.18
N GLU A 328 -8.40 8.07 -3.70
CA GLU A 328 -7.83 9.11 -4.54
C GLU A 328 -8.67 9.32 -5.81
N ALA A 329 -9.05 8.23 -6.48
CA ALA A 329 -9.94 8.28 -7.63
C ALA A 329 -11.34 8.82 -7.27
N LEU A 330 -11.89 8.43 -6.11
CA LEU A 330 -13.16 8.92 -5.60
C LEU A 330 -13.14 10.45 -5.41
N ARG A 331 -12.10 10.97 -4.75
CA ARG A 331 -11.93 12.41 -4.54
C ARG A 331 -11.69 13.15 -5.85
N ALA A 332 -10.85 12.62 -6.73
CA ALA A 332 -10.55 13.21 -8.04
C ALA A 332 -11.81 13.37 -8.91
N LYS A 333 -12.75 12.41 -8.85
CA LYS A 333 -14.04 12.52 -9.54
C LYS A 333 -14.86 13.73 -9.07
N THR A 334 -14.97 13.93 -7.76
CA THR A 334 -15.67 15.10 -7.22
C THR A 334 -15.00 16.39 -7.69
N GLU A 335 -13.69 16.48 -7.59
CA GLU A 335 -12.94 17.67 -7.96
C GLU A 335 -13.08 18.00 -9.45
N ALA A 336 -12.96 17.00 -10.33
CA ALA A 336 -13.18 17.17 -11.77
C ALA A 336 -14.62 17.60 -12.11
N TRP A 337 -15.62 17.04 -11.40
CA TRP A 337 -17.00 17.46 -11.56
C TRP A 337 -17.22 18.92 -11.10
N MET A 338 -16.59 19.32 -9.99
CA MET A 338 -16.65 20.70 -9.50
C MET A 338 -16.02 21.68 -10.50
N GLU A 339 -14.85 21.35 -11.06
CA GLU A 339 -14.19 22.16 -12.10
C GLU A 339 -15.08 22.30 -13.35
N LYS A 340 -15.68 21.20 -13.79
CA LYS A 340 -16.55 21.19 -15.00
C LYS A 340 -17.84 21.95 -14.82
N THR A 341 -18.46 21.88 -13.63
CA THR A 341 -19.81 22.42 -13.41
C THR A 341 -19.82 23.78 -12.70
N GLY A 342 -18.73 24.16 -12.04
CA GLY A 342 -18.67 25.31 -11.13
C GLY A 342 -19.51 25.14 -9.86
N LYS A 343 -19.95 23.92 -9.54
CA LYS A 343 -20.80 23.60 -8.38
C LYS A 343 -20.03 22.79 -7.35
N THR A 344 -20.49 22.83 -6.10
CA THR A 344 -20.03 21.97 -5.00
C THR A 344 -21.03 20.86 -4.75
N LEU A 345 -20.58 19.70 -4.30
CA LEU A 345 -21.45 18.64 -3.81
C LEU A 345 -21.70 18.87 -2.32
N ASP A 346 -22.78 19.59 -2.03
CA ASP A 346 -23.08 20.06 -0.68
C ASP A 346 -23.74 18.97 0.18
N VAL A 347 -23.29 18.86 1.42
CA VAL A 347 -23.88 18.01 2.45
C VAL A 347 -24.36 18.90 3.61
N PHE A 348 -25.66 18.95 3.85
CA PHE A 348 -26.23 19.69 4.97
C PHE A 348 -26.22 18.83 6.25
N LEU A 349 -25.62 19.35 7.31
CA LEU A 349 -25.64 18.72 8.61
C LEU A 349 -26.95 19.12 9.33
N ALA A 350 -27.90 18.21 9.37
CA ALA A 350 -29.15 18.39 10.13
C ALA A 350 -28.89 18.14 11.63
N ASN A 351 -28.21 19.11 12.24
CA ASN A 351 -27.80 19.05 13.63
C ASN A 351 -28.98 19.33 14.57
N MET A 352 -29.41 18.32 15.33
CA MET A 352 -30.56 18.43 16.21
C MET A 352 -30.13 18.58 17.67
N GLY A 353 -30.76 19.58 18.35
CA GLY A 353 -30.47 19.91 19.74
C GLY A 353 -29.24 20.80 19.95
N PRO A 354 -28.85 21.06 21.21
CA PRO A 354 -27.68 21.87 21.53
C PRO A 354 -26.39 21.20 21.13
N ILE A 355 -25.30 21.96 20.97
CA ILE A 355 -23.98 21.53 20.52
C ILE A 355 -23.52 20.21 21.17
N PRO A 356 -23.61 19.99 22.49
CA PRO A 356 -23.16 18.73 23.08
C PRO A 356 -23.88 17.47 22.58
N GLN A 357 -25.11 17.61 22.08
CA GLN A 357 -25.90 16.49 21.56
C GLN A 357 -25.50 16.07 20.14
N HIS A 358 -25.21 17.03 19.25
CA HIS A 358 -24.96 16.74 17.85
C HIS A 358 -23.50 16.78 17.42
N LYS A 359 -22.61 17.50 18.16
CA LYS A 359 -21.25 17.80 17.69
C LYS A 359 -20.43 16.55 17.35
N ALA A 360 -20.44 15.52 18.18
CA ALA A 360 -19.67 14.30 17.91
C ALA A 360 -20.11 13.60 16.61
N ARG A 361 -21.41 13.58 16.35
CA ARG A 361 -21.98 12.99 15.11
C ARG A 361 -21.74 13.88 13.91
N ALA A 362 -21.82 15.19 14.06
CA ALA A 362 -21.54 16.16 13.01
C ALA A 362 -20.07 16.14 12.59
N ASP A 363 -19.13 16.08 13.55
CA ASP A 363 -17.70 15.98 13.26
C ASP A 363 -17.35 14.63 12.60
N PHE A 364 -17.98 13.54 13.03
CA PHE A 364 -17.84 12.23 12.38
C PHE A 364 -18.36 12.27 10.94
N ALA A 365 -19.55 12.83 10.72
CA ALA A 365 -20.14 12.98 9.39
C ALA A 365 -19.26 13.85 8.49
N ALA A 366 -18.77 14.98 8.99
CA ALA A 366 -17.88 15.83 8.22
C ALA A 366 -16.62 15.07 7.76
N GLY A 367 -15.91 14.41 8.67
CA GLY A 367 -14.75 13.59 8.30
C GLY A 367 -15.09 12.37 7.45
N PHE A 368 -16.38 11.96 7.35
CA PHE A 368 -16.84 10.90 6.47
C PHE A 368 -16.96 11.37 5.02
N PHE A 369 -17.43 12.60 4.80
CA PHE A 369 -17.69 13.15 3.46
C PHE A 369 -16.51 13.94 2.90
N GLU A 370 -15.74 14.61 3.74
CA GLU A 370 -14.58 15.43 3.34
C GLU A 370 -13.50 14.60 2.62
N VAL A 371 -13.40 13.29 2.86
CA VAL A 371 -12.45 12.40 2.15
C VAL A 371 -12.75 12.27 0.66
N ALA A 372 -13.99 12.53 0.24
CA ALA A 372 -14.40 12.60 -1.16
C ALA A 372 -14.56 14.04 -1.66
N HIS A 373 -14.06 15.02 -0.91
CA HIS A 373 -14.16 16.45 -1.22
C HIS A 373 -15.60 16.97 -1.33
N PHE A 374 -16.53 16.42 -0.51
CA PHE A 374 -17.87 16.97 -0.41
C PHE A 374 -17.85 18.22 0.49
N ASN A 375 -18.64 19.23 0.15
CA ASN A 375 -18.69 20.48 0.88
C ASN A 375 -19.67 20.40 2.04
N MET A 376 -19.22 20.63 3.26
CA MET A 376 -20.01 20.49 4.49
C MET A 376 -20.68 21.81 4.89
N LEU A 377 -22.01 21.87 4.81
CA LEU A 377 -22.80 23.00 5.30
C LEU A 377 -23.00 22.87 6.83
N ARG A 378 -22.09 23.45 7.57
CA ARG A 378 -22.04 23.40 9.05
C ARG A 378 -22.98 24.45 9.65
N ASN A 379 -23.52 24.17 10.85
CA ASN A 379 -24.38 25.06 11.64
C ASN A 379 -24.30 24.73 13.13
N ASP A 380 -24.87 25.60 13.98
CA ASP A 380 -24.83 25.47 15.45
C ASP A 380 -25.94 24.59 16.02
N GLY A 381 -26.80 24.02 15.15
CA GLY A 381 -27.90 23.14 15.53
C GLY A 381 -29.27 23.82 15.55
N PHE A 382 -30.31 22.98 15.51
CA PHE A 382 -31.70 23.41 15.44
C PHE A 382 -32.47 22.92 16.68
N PRO A 383 -33.32 23.78 17.28
CA PRO A 383 -34.10 23.40 18.46
C PRO A 383 -35.33 22.54 18.11
N THR A 384 -35.84 22.61 16.89
CA THR A 384 -37.04 21.88 16.44
C THR A 384 -36.85 21.20 15.10
N VAL A 385 -37.64 20.15 14.85
CA VAL A 385 -37.64 19.41 13.58
C VAL A 385 -38.04 20.32 12.42
N ASP A 386 -39.01 21.20 12.62
CA ASP A 386 -39.49 22.13 11.58
C ASP A 386 -38.37 23.10 11.16
N ALA A 387 -37.74 23.75 12.11
CA ALA A 387 -36.64 24.68 11.81
C ALA A 387 -35.49 24.01 11.06
N CYS A 388 -35.18 22.74 11.42
CA CYS A 388 -34.14 21.96 10.77
C CYS A 388 -34.56 21.56 9.35
N ALA A 389 -35.77 21.07 9.16
CA ALA A 389 -36.32 20.69 7.84
C ALA A 389 -36.33 21.89 6.88
N ASP A 390 -36.87 23.05 7.33
CA ASP A 390 -36.89 24.28 6.54
C ASP A 390 -35.46 24.73 6.13
N ALA A 391 -34.54 24.70 7.06
CA ALA A 391 -33.16 25.07 6.76
C ALA A 391 -32.50 24.07 5.77
N ALA A 392 -32.72 22.77 5.92
CA ALA A 392 -32.22 21.75 5.00
C ALA A 392 -32.80 21.94 3.59
N VAL A 393 -34.09 22.17 3.47
CA VAL A 393 -34.78 22.44 2.18
C VAL A 393 -34.27 23.73 1.54
N LYS A 394 -34.12 24.80 2.33
CA LYS A 394 -33.63 26.11 1.89
C LYS A 394 -32.19 26.07 1.44
N SER A 395 -31.32 25.23 2.07
CA SER A 395 -29.92 25.10 1.69
C SER A 395 -29.70 24.63 0.27
N GLY A 396 -30.66 23.89 -0.27
CA GLY A 396 -30.53 23.29 -1.60
C GLY A 396 -29.61 22.09 -1.68
N ALA A 397 -29.00 21.68 -0.56
CA ALA A 397 -28.04 20.57 -0.54
C ALA A 397 -28.67 19.26 -1.06
N PRO A 398 -27.98 18.54 -1.95
CA PRO A 398 -28.49 17.26 -2.48
C PRO A 398 -28.36 16.11 -1.47
N VAL A 399 -27.62 16.30 -0.39
CA VAL A 399 -27.41 15.32 0.69
C VAL A 399 -27.67 15.99 2.04
N VAL A 400 -28.40 15.31 2.92
CA VAL A 400 -28.65 15.72 4.29
C VAL A 400 -28.27 14.60 5.23
N VAL A 401 -27.56 14.93 6.30
CA VAL A 401 -27.15 13.97 7.35
C VAL A 401 -27.72 14.39 8.69
N ILE A 402 -28.56 13.56 9.28
CA ILE A 402 -29.19 13.80 10.57
C ILE A 402 -28.17 13.46 11.68
N CYS A 403 -27.87 14.44 12.54
CA CYS A 403 -26.88 14.35 13.59
C CYS A 403 -27.50 14.71 14.95
N SER A 404 -27.52 13.76 15.88
CA SER A 404 -27.89 13.95 17.28
C SER A 404 -27.42 12.77 18.13
N THR A 405 -28.00 12.55 19.32
CA THR A 405 -27.73 11.40 20.17
C THR A 405 -28.62 10.21 19.78
N ASP A 406 -28.20 8.98 20.10
CA ASP A 406 -29.00 7.77 19.83
C ASP A 406 -30.33 7.80 20.58
N ALA A 407 -30.37 8.43 21.76
CA ALA A 407 -31.60 8.56 22.56
C ALA A 407 -32.66 9.47 21.93
N THR A 408 -32.25 10.47 21.15
CA THR A 408 -33.17 11.42 20.51
C THR A 408 -33.66 10.96 19.14
N TYR A 409 -32.96 10.07 18.48
CA TYR A 409 -33.25 9.62 17.11
C TYR A 409 -34.67 9.04 16.94
N PRO A 410 -35.21 8.21 17.85
CA PRO A 410 -36.57 7.69 17.68
C PRO A 410 -37.65 8.75 17.55
N GLU A 411 -37.47 9.90 18.23
CA GLU A 411 -38.43 10.99 18.23
C GLU A 411 -38.28 11.89 16.99
N ILE A 412 -37.04 12.17 16.56
CA ILE A 412 -36.78 13.20 15.56
C ILE A 412 -36.63 12.66 14.13
N VAL A 413 -36.01 11.47 13.96
CA VAL A 413 -35.62 10.97 12.61
C VAL A 413 -36.81 10.72 11.69
N PRO A 414 -37.89 10.02 12.14
CA PRO A 414 -39.00 9.73 11.23
C PRO A 414 -39.72 10.98 10.70
N GLU A 415 -39.89 11.97 11.58
CA GLU A 415 -40.56 13.21 11.21
C GLU A 415 -39.70 14.09 10.31
N LEU A 416 -38.41 14.27 10.68
CA LEU A 416 -37.46 15.09 9.93
C LEU A 416 -37.21 14.54 8.53
N ALA A 417 -37.00 13.24 8.40
CA ALA A 417 -36.75 12.59 7.11
C ALA A 417 -37.98 12.72 6.18
N ARG A 418 -39.21 12.48 6.69
CA ARG A 418 -40.45 12.66 5.90
C ARG A 418 -40.64 14.10 5.43
N LYS A 419 -40.39 15.09 6.29
CA LYS A 419 -40.55 16.52 5.92
C LYS A 419 -39.56 16.89 4.81
N ILE A 420 -38.31 16.48 4.89
CA ILE A 420 -37.29 16.74 3.87
C ILE A 420 -37.68 16.04 2.57
N LYS A 421 -38.04 14.75 2.62
CA LYS A 421 -38.40 13.96 1.42
C LYS A 421 -39.68 14.45 0.77
N THR A 422 -40.66 14.93 1.54
CA THR A 422 -41.91 15.51 0.99
C THR A 422 -41.61 16.82 0.23
N ALA A 423 -40.74 17.67 0.78
CA ALA A 423 -40.36 18.95 0.16
C ALA A 423 -39.41 18.79 -1.02
N LYS A 424 -38.45 17.84 -0.90
CA LYS A 424 -37.44 17.55 -1.92
C LYS A 424 -37.19 16.04 -2.03
N PRO A 425 -37.95 15.31 -2.86
CA PRO A 425 -37.88 13.86 -3.00
C PRO A 425 -36.47 13.34 -3.40
N ASP A 426 -35.75 14.12 -4.21
CA ASP A 426 -34.41 13.74 -4.73
C ASP A 426 -33.27 13.95 -3.73
N THR A 427 -33.51 14.51 -2.55
CA THR A 427 -32.50 14.69 -1.50
C THR A 427 -32.20 13.34 -0.87
N THR A 428 -30.92 12.97 -0.87
CA THR A 428 -30.42 11.79 -0.12
C THR A 428 -30.38 12.13 1.36
N VAL A 429 -31.13 11.39 2.18
CA VAL A 429 -31.17 11.56 3.65
C VAL A 429 -30.44 10.41 4.32
N LEU A 430 -29.46 10.73 5.14
CA LEU A 430 -28.64 9.77 5.88
C LEU A 430 -28.72 10.03 7.38
N LEU A 431 -28.40 9.02 8.18
CA LEU A 431 -28.32 9.12 9.63
C LEU A 431 -26.89 8.89 10.11
N ALA A 432 -26.36 9.80 10.92
CA ALA A 432 -25.05 9.64 11.58
C ALA A 432 -25.19 8.78 12.84
N GLY A 433 -25.13 7.47 12.68
CA GLY A 433 -25.23 6.46 13.73
C GLY A 433 -25.69 5.12 13.20
N ALA A 434 -25.55 4.08 13.99
CA ALA A 434 -26.16 2.78 13.72
C ALA A 434 -27.49 2.70 14.47
N PRO A 435 -28.65 2.61 13.79
CA PRO A 435 -29.93 2.51 14.50
C PRO A 435 -30.01 1.19 15.26
N ALA A 436 -30.72 1.19 16.38
CA ALA A 436 -31.12 -0.05 17.00
C ALA A 436 -32.06 -0.82 16.07
N PRO A 437 -32.01 -2.17 16.08
CA PRO A 437 -32.75 -3.00 15.11
C PRO A 437 -34.26 -2.66 15.04
N GLU A 438 -34.87 -2.35 16.17
CA GLU A 438 -36.31 -2.01 16.29
C GLU A 438 -36.70 -0.71 15.58
N TYR A 439 -35.78 0.22 15.34
CA TYR A 439 -36.04 1.50 14.68
C TYR A 439 -35.64 1.55 13.22
N LYS A 440 -34.83 0.59 12.78
CA LYS A 440 -34.21 0.61 11.44
C LYS A 440 -35.24 0.70 10.32
N ASP A 441 -36.24 -0.15 10.35
CA ASP A 441 -37.26 -0.21 9.31
C ASP A 441 -38.12 1.07 9.29
N ALA A 442 -38.47 1.60 10.46
CA ALA A 442 -39.23 2.86 10.57
C ALA A 442 -38.42 4.06 10.02
N TYR A 443 -37.10 4.07 10.14
CA TYR A 443 -36.26 5.11 9.56
C TYR A 443 -36.18 4.99 8.04
N LEU A 444 -36.02 3.77 7.52
CA LEU A 444 -36.02 3.51 6.08
C LEU A 444 -37.39 3.91 5.44
N GLU A 445 -38.51 3.54 6.06
CA GLU A 445 -39.84 3.92 5.63
C GLU A 445 -40.07 5.46 5.68
N ALA A 446 -39.42 6.14 6.61
CA ALA A 446 -39.47 7.59 6.71
C ALA A 446 -38.65 8.31 5.62
N GLY A 447 -37.80 7.58 4.87
CA GLY A 447 -37.01 8.10 3.78
C GLY A 447 -35.51 8.27 4.10
N VAL A 448 -34.99 7.71 5.22
CA VAL A 448 -33.56 7.55 5.41
C VAL A 448 -33.05 6.48 4.46
N GLU A 449 -32.00 6.78 3.68
CA GLU A 449 -31.48 5.88 2.64
C GLU A 449 -30.31 5.02 3.11
N ASP A 450 -29.51 5.52 4.08
CA ASP A 450 -28.38 4.79 4.61
C ASP A 450 -27.91 5.33 5.99
N PHE A 451 -27.03 4.57 6.65
CA PHE A 451 -26.53 4.84 8.00
C PHE A 451 -25.02 4.95 8.00
N ILE A 452 -24.47 6.11 8.40
CA ILE A 452 -23.03 6.30 8.50
C ILE A 452 -22.57 6.07 9.92
N HIS A 453 -21.71 5.10 10.13
CA HIS A 453 -21.17 4.72 11.42
C HIS A 453 -19.75 4.09 11.29
N VAL A 454 -19.08 3.82 12.40
CA VAL A 454 -17.67 3.35 12.41
C VAL A 454 -17.43 2.02 11.70
N LYS A 455 -18.47 1.22 11.45
CA LYS A 455 -18.39 -0.05 10.71
C LYS A 455 -19.01 0.04 9.31
N ALA A 456 -19.50 1.21 8.90
CA ALA A 456 -20.07 1.40 7.58
C ALA A 456 -18.97 1.34 6.49
N ASN A 457 -19.32 0.83 5.32
CA ASN A 457 -18.44 0.94 4.16
C ASN A 457 -18.47 2.36 3.62
N CYS A 458 -17.49 3.17 4.01
CA CYS A 458 -17.41 4.58 3.65
C CYS A 458 -17.26 4.77 2.14
N TYR A 459 -16.41 3.97 1.50
CA TYR A 459 -16.17 4.06 0.06
C TYR A 459 -17.45 3.80 -0.75
N ASP A 460 -18.17 2.73 -0.45
CA ASP A 460 -19.39 2.36 -1.19
C ASP A 460 -20.51 3.42 -1.04
N ILE A 461 -20.69 3.94 0.19
CA ILE A 461 -21.70 5.00 0.44
C ILE A 461 -21.36 6.26 -0.34
N LEU A 462 -20.10 6.71 -0.31
CA LEU A 462 -19.67 7.91 -1.02
C LEU A 462 -19.75 7.73 -2.55
N SER A 463 -19.31 6.58 -3.06
CA SER A 463 -19.39 6.24 -4.49
C SER A 463 -20.82 6.18 -4.99
N LYS A 464 -21.76 5.60 -4.21
CA LYS A 464 -23.19 5.58 -4.49
C LYS A 464 -23.76 6.99 -4.58
N ILE A 465 -23.40 7.87 -3.64
CA ILE A 465 -23.85 9.27 -3.64
C ILE A 465 -23.31 10.00 -4.87
N GLN A 466 -22.04 9.86 -5.22
CA GLN A 466 -21.49 10.44 -6.45
C GLN A 466 -22.32 10.02 -7.66
N SER A 467 -22.53 8.72 -7.86
CA SER A 467 -23.29 8.20 -8.99
C SER A 467 -24.71 8.73 -9.03
N THR A 468 -25.42 8.78 -7.88
CA THR A 468 -26.81 9.27 -7.83
C THR A 468 -26.94 10.77 -8.02
N LYS A 469 -25.88 11.54 -7.77
CA LYS A 469 -25.85 12.99 -7.95
C LYS A 469 -25.17 13.44 -9.25
N GLY A 470 -24.86 12.49 -10.15
CA GLY A 470 -24.31 12.78 -11.48
C GLY A 470 -22.86 13.23 -11.46
N VAL A 471 -22.10 12.81 -10.47
CA VAL A 471 -20.64 12.95 -10.42
C VAL A 471 -20.03 11.74 -11.13
N GLU A 472 -19.68 11.93 -12.42
CA GLU A 472 -19.10 10.89 -13.30
C GLU A 472 -17.63 11.12 -13.55
#